data_7261483a542d432f36f112e5ad898ce6
#
_entry.id   7261483a542d432f36f112e5ad898ce6
#
_cell.length_a   1.000
_cell.length_b   1.000
_cell.length_c   1.000
_cell.angle_alpha   90.00
_cell.angle_beta   90.00
_cell.angle_gamma   90.00
#
_symmetry.space_group_name_H-M   'P 1'
#
loop_
_entity.id
_entity.type
_entity.pdbx_description
1 polymer ?
#
loop_
_entity_poly.entity_id
_entity_poly.type
_entity_poly.pdbx_seq_one_letter_code
_entity_poly.pdbx_strand_id
1 'polypeptide(L)'
;MDSGYPNRTGYLAPFKGTTYHISEFCHHSGHPPQGKYEMFNFLHSYLRNVIERSFGVLKQKWRILKVISSFSTRTQKHIILACMTLHYFIRDSKLQDKEFDRCDVDEDYLLEETSESQEDESLDGENKDIMNTIRSRVADALVNARGDKL
;
A
#
# COMPACT_ATOMS: atom_id res chain seq x y z
N MET A 1 5.84 4.90 -10.94
CA MET A 1 5.93 4.26 -9.61
C MET A 1 6.16 2.77 -9.80
N ASP A 2 7.07 2.24 -9.06
CA ASP A 2 7.83 1.08 -9.46
C ASP A 2 7.12 -0.25 -9.18
N SER A 3 6.87 -1.03 -10.24
CA SER A 3 6.48 -2.44 -10.16
C SER A 3 7.68 -3.37 -9.84
N GLY A 4 8.79 -2.77 -9.43
CA GLY A 4 10.10 -3.42 -9.28
C GLY A 4 10.29 -4.30 -8.06
N TYR A 5 9.33 -4.34 -7.12
CA TYR A 5 9.46 -5.18 -5.93
C TYR A 5 9.64 -6.65 -6.29
N PRO A 6 10.65 -7.34 -5.70
CA PRO A 6 10.81 -8.76 -5.91
C PRO A 6 9.68 -9.54 -5.23
N ASN A 7 9.19 -10.59 -5.90
CA ASN A 7 8.27 -11.54 -5.31
C ASN A 7 9.08 -12.49 -4.41
N ARG A 8 9.03 -12.28 -3.10
CA ARG A 8 9.81 -13.04 -2.11
C ARG A 8 8.97 -13.35 -0.87
N THR A 9 9.42 -14.27 -0.04
CA THR A 9 8.72 -14.69 1.17
C THR A 9 8.23 -13.50 2.00
N GLY A 10 6.92 -13.45 2.25
CA GLY A 10 6.26 -12.38 2.98
C GLY A 10 5.87 -11.15 2.15
N TYR A 11 6.26 -11.09 0.86
CA TYR A 11 5.96 -9.97 -0.02
C TYR A 11 5.41 -10.46 -1.36
N LEU A 12 4.19 -10.06 -1.70
CA LEU A 12 3.59 -10.32 -2.99
C LEU A 12 3.82 -9.13 -3.92
N ALA A 13 4.58 -9.35 -4.99
CA ALA A 13 4.80 -8.34 -6.01
C ALA A 13 3.67 -8.35 -7.07
N PRO A 14 3.40 -7.22 -7.75
CA PRO A 14 2.47 -7.19 -8.87
C PRO A 14 2.96 -8.07 -10.04
N PHE A 15 2.05 -8.46 -10.93
CA PHE A 15 2.40 -9.14 -12.16
C PHE A 15 3.04 -8.15 -13.13
N LYS A 16 4.23 -8.48 -13.61
CA LYS A 16 4.96 -7.66 -14.61
C LYS A 16 4.32 -7.77 -15.99
N GLY A 17 4.44 -6.71 -16.79
CA GLY A 17 3.89 -6.68 -18.15
C GLY A 17 2.36 -6.58 -18.23
N THR A 18 1.71 -6.22 -17.13
CA THR A 18 0.27 -6.06 -17.02
C THR A 18 -0.02 -4.70 -16.37
N THR A 19 -1.11 -4.05 -16.73
CA THR A 19 -1.56 -2.77 -16.16
C THR A 19 -1.55 -2.80 -14.64
N TYR A 20 -0.99 -1.75 -14.01
CA TYR A 20 -0.79 -1.72 -12.56
C TYR A 20 -1.37 -0.49 -11.88
N HIS A 21 -1.25 0.70 -12.50
CA HIS A 21 -1.64 1.94 -11.84
C HIS A 21 -3.15 2.12 -11.77
N ILE A 22 -3.67 2.52 -10.62
CA ILE A 22 -5.10 2.79 -10.42
C ILE A 22 -5.62 3.81 -11.45
N SER A 23 -4.82 4.83 -11.77
CA SER A 23 -5.17 5.84 -12.77
C SER A 23 -5.48 5.26 -14.15
N GLU A 24 -4.84 4.16 -14.52
CA GLU A 24 -5.07 3.49 -15.81
C GLU A 24 -6.41 2.74 -15.85
N PHE A 25 -6.99 2.43 -14.69
CA PHE A 25 -8.28 1.76 -14.56
C PHE A 25 -9.46 2.70 -14.29
N CYS A 26 -9.21 3.87 -13.69
CA CYS A 26 -10.26 4.72 -13.11
C CYS A 26 -10.49 6.05 -13.85
N HIS A 27 -9.62 6.48 -14.76
CA HIS A 27 -9.80 7.71 -15.52
C HIS A 27 -10.76 7.53 -16.71
N HIS A 28 -11.28 8.64 -17.27
CA HIS A 28 -12.26 8.68 -18.36
C HIS A 28 -11.92 7.84 -19.59
N SER A 29 -10.66 7.46 -19.76
CA SER A 29 -10.16 6.55 -20.80
C SER A 29 -9.74 5.18 -20.23
N GLY A 30 -9.90 4.96 -18.93
CA GLY A 30 -9.52 3.74 -18.25
C GLY A 30 -10.51 2.60 -18.56
N HIS A 31 -9.99 1.39 -18.64
CA HIS A 31 -10.80 0.19 -18.78
C HIS A 31 -10.88 -0.57 -17.45
N PRO A 32 -11.98 -1.26 -17.15
CA PRO A 32 -12.05 -2.11 -15.98
C PRO A 32 -11.01 -3.25 -16.08
N PRO A 33 -10.46 -3.71 -14.94
CA PRO A 33 -9.44 -4.75 -14.96
C PRO A 33 -9.94 -6.00 -15.68
N GLN A 34 -9.15 -6.47 -16.65
CA GLN A 34 -9.45 -7.63 -17.49
C GLN A 34 -8.59 -8.84 -17.09
N GLY A 35 -9.27 -9.94 -16.82
CA GLY A 35 -8.60 -11.17 -16.41
C GLY A 35 -7.97 -11.11 -15.01
N LYS A 36 -7.38 -12.24 -14.60
CA LYS A 36 -6.92 -12.42 -13.21
C LYS A 36 -5.71 -11.57 -12.82
N TYR A 37 -4.82 -11.30 -13.76
CA TYR A 37 -3.59 -10.56 -13.48
C TYR A 37 -3.83 -9.08 -13.29
N GLU A 38 -4.68 -8.48 -14.14
CA GLU A 38 -5.07 -7.08 -13.96
C GLU A 38 -5.94 -6.89 -12.73
N MET A 39 -6.83 -7.83 -12.42
CA MET A 39 -7.63 -7.80 -11.19
C MET A 39 -6.75 -7.82 -9.95
N PHE A 40 -5.74 -8.70 -9.93
CA PHE A 40 -4.77 -8.75 -8.84
C PHE A 40 -4.00 -7.43 -8.73
N ASN A 41 -3.45 -6.93 -9.84
CA ASN A 41 -2.69 -5.69 -9.88
C ASN A 41 -3.51 -4.48 -9.45
N PHE A 42 -4.76 -4.38 -9.88
CA PHE A 42 -5.70 -3.33 -9.46
C PHE A 42 -5.90 -3.33 -7.95
N LEU A 43 -6.25 -4.48 -7.36
CA LEU A 43 -6.47 -4.59 -5.91
C LEU A 43 -5.18 -4.38 -5.12
N HIS A 44 -4.05 -4.88 -5.61
CA HIS A 44 -2.74 -4.67 -5.01
C HIS A 44 -2.37 -3.18 -4.99
N SER A 45 -2.55 -2.48 -6.11
CA SER A 45 -2.32 -1.05 -6.23
C SER A 45 -3.28 -0.24 -5.35
N TYR A 46 -4.55 -0.63 -5.29
CA TYR A 46 -5.55 -0.01 -4.42
C TYR A 46 -5.18 -0.12 -2.93
N LEU A 47 -4.84 -1.33 -2.46
CA LEU A 47 -4.42 -1.54 -1.07
C LEU A 47 -3.14 -0.75 -0.74
N ARG A 48 -2.19 -0.70 -1.66
CA ARG A 48 -0.98 0.09 -1.50
C ARG A 48 -1.31 1.57 -1.33
N ASN A 49 -2.19 2.11 -2.16
CA ASN A 49 -2.62 3.51 -2.07
C ASN A 49 -3.27 3.82 -0.71
N VAL A 50 -4.13 2.93 -0.22
CA VAL A 50 -4.73 3.06 1.13
C VAL A 50 -3.67 3.10 2.23
N ILE A 51 -2.66 2.24 2.14
CA ILE A 51 -1.55 2.19 3.11
C ILE A 51 -0.71 3.48 3.04
N GLU A 52 -0.35 3.93 1.84
CA GLU A 52 0.42 5.17 1.64
C GLU A 52 -0.33 6.38 2.18
N ARG A 53 -1.63 6.48 1.94
CA ARG A 53 -2.49 7.51 2.55
C ARG A 53 -2.47 7.45 4.07
N SER A 54 -2.60 6.27 4.65
CA SER A 54 -2.58 6.09 6.10
C SER A 54 -1.26 6.58 6.72
N PHE A 55 -0.14 6.29 6.08
CA PHE A 55 1.17 6.83 6.50
C PHE A 55 1.29 8.34 6.29
N GLY A 56 0.70 8.88 5.23
CA GLY A 56 0.62 10.32 5.00
C GLY A 56 -0.08 11.03 6.16
N VAL A 57 -1.28 10.55 6.54
CA VAL A 57 -2.03 11.07 7.70
C VAL A 57 -1.21 10.99 8.98
N LEU A 58 -0.57 9.83 9.21
CA LEU A 58 0.27 9.61 10.38
C LEU A 58 1.43 10.62 10.46
N LYS A 59 2.13 10.87 9.34
CA LYS A 59 3.22 11.84 9.25
C LYS A 59 2.75 13.29 9.40
N GLN A 60 1.58 13.62 8.90
CA GLN A 60 0.97 14.94 9.05
C GLN A 60 0.66 15.22 10.50
N LYS A 61 0.00 14.30 11.18
CA LYS A 61 -0.36 14.42 12.58
C LYS A 61 0.87 14.44 13.50
N TRP A 62 1.82 13.54 13.25
CA TRP A 62 3.01 13.38 14.08
C TRP A 62 4.25 13.86 13.34
N ARG A 63 4.47 15.18 13.35
CA ARG A 63 5.58 15.81 12.61
C ARG A 63 6.96 15.24 12.92
N ILE A 64 7.16 14.66 14.10
CA ILE A 64 8.40 13.96 14.47
C ILE A 64 8.75 12.83 13.47
N LEU A 65 7.75 12.22 12.83
CA LEU A 65 7.97 11.18 11.84
C LEU A 65 8.58 11.70 10.52
N LYS A 66 8.47 13.01 10.23
CA LYS A 66 9.10 13.64 9.06
C LYS A 66 10.63 13.81 9.25
N VAL A 67 11.09 13.88 10.48
CA VAL A 67 12.51 14.06 10.84
C VAL A 67 13.08 12.86 11.58
N ILE A 68 12.45 11.72 11.47
CA ILE A 68 12.77 10.52 12.24
C ILE A 68 14.18 9.99 12.00
N SER A 69 14.73 10.22 10.79
CA SER A 69 16.08 9.80 10.40
C SER A 69 17.19 10.43 11.24
N SER A 70 16.93 11.55 11.94
CA SER A 70 17.89 12.20 12.84
C SER A 70 18.12 11.45 14.15
N PHE A 71 17.29 10.44 14.45
CA PHE A 71 17.41 9.65 15.68
C PHE A 71 18.07 8.31 15.44
N SER A 72 18.63 7.70 16.51
CA SER A 72 19.15 6.33 16.43
C SER A 72 18.03 5.34 16.06
N THR A 73 18.37 4.25 15.38
CA THR A 73 17.40 3.22 14.92
C THR A 73 16.54 2.68 16.08
N ARG A 74 17.12 2.54 17.26
CA ARG A 74 16.37 2.11 18.46
C ARG A 74 15.31 3.14 18.85
N THR A 75 15.70 4.40 18.87
CA THR A 75 14.79 5.53 19.19
C THR A 75 13.70 5.66 18.12
N GLN A 76 14.06 5.52 16.84
CA GLN A 76 13.10 5.54 15.72
C GLN A 76 11.98 4.52 15.92
N LYS A 77 12.33 3.27 16.28
CA LYS A 77 11.34 2.21 16.55
C LYS A 77 10.36 2.60 17.67
N HIS A 78 10.85 3.18 18.76
CA HIS A 78 10.00 3.61 19.86
C HIS A 78 9.09 4.77 19.47
N ILE A 79 9.60 5.75 18.71
CA ILE A 79 8.83 6.89 18.22
C ILE A 79 7.70 6.39 17.29
N ILE A 80 8.02 5.52 16.32
CA ILE A 80 7.02 4.95 15.41
C ILE A 80 5.94 4.22 16.19
N LEU A 81 6.33 3.34 17.11
CA LEU A 81 5.38 2.56 17.92
C LEU A 81 4.47 3.47 18.76
N ALA A 82 5.03 4.47 19.42
CA ALA A 82 4.27 5.42 20.22
C ALA A 82 3.27 6.22 19.34
N CYS A 83 3.73 6.74 18.20
CA CYS A 83 2.86 7.47 17.26
C CYS A 83 1.72 6.60 16.73
N MET A 84 2.01 5.34 16.37
CA MET A 84 0.99 4.41 15.89
C MET A 84 -0.01 4.04 16.99
N THR A 85 0.45 3.78 18.20
CA THR A 85 -0.43 3.48 19.34
C THR A 85 -1.37 4.63 19.65
N LEU A 86 -0.86 5.86 19.71
CA LEU A 86 -1.67 7.05 19.92
C LEU A 86 -2.64 7.32 18.76
N HIS A 87 -2.20 7.08 17.52
CA HIS A 87 -3.04 7.20 16.35
C HIS A 87 -4.24 6.25 16.42
N TYR A 88 -4.01 4.97 16.70
CA TYR A 88 -5.09 3.99 16.88
C TYR A 88 -5.99 4.32 18.06
N PHE A 89 -5.43 4.75 19.19
CA PHE A 89 -6.20 5.16 20.35
C PHE A 89 -7.18 6.30 20.03
N ILE A 90 -6.73 7.33 19.29
CA ILE A 90 -7.59 8.44 18.91
C ILE A 90 -8.68 7.97 17.95
N ARG A 91 -8.35 7.13 16.96
CA ARG A 91 -9.33 6.57 16.02
C ARG A 91 -10.38 5.70 16.72
N ASP A 92 -9.96 4.85 17.64
CA ASP A 92 -10.84 3.95 18.39
C ASP A 92 -11.73 4.69 19.39
N SER A 93 -11.21 5.75 20.04
CA SER A 93 -11.96 6.57 20.99
C SER A 93 -13.05 7.44 20.35
N LYS A 94 -13.12 7.49 19.01
CA LYS A 94 -14.06 8.36 18.25
C LYS A 94 -14.00 9.84 18.64
N LEU A 95 -12.87 10.28 19.17
CA LEU A 95 -12.62 11.69 19.40
C LEU A 95 -12.58 12.42 18.06
N GLN A 96 -13.28 13.55 17.97
CA GLN A 96 -13.19 14.41 16.80
C GLN A 96 -11.75 14.90 16.62
N ASP A 97 -11.21 14.67 15.44
CA ASP A 97 -9.85 15.05 15.11
C ASP A 97 -9.81 15.62 13.69
N LYS A 98 -9.49 16.92 13.61
CA LYS A 98 -9.52 17.68 12.36
C LYS A 98 -8.64 17.10 11.25
N GLU A 99 -7.53 16.47 11.60
CA GLU A 99 -6.62 15.86 10.61
C GLU A 99 -7.25 14.60 10.01
N PHE A 100 -7.92 13.79 10.84
CA PHE A 100 -8.65 12.62 10.35
C PHE A 100 -9.86 13.01 9.53
N ASP A 101 -10.65 13.98 10.00
CA ASP A 101 -11.84 14.45 9.30
C ASP A 101 -11.50 14.96 7.89
N ARG A 102 -10.37 15.69 7.75
CA ARG A 102 -9.88 16.16 6.43
C ARG A 102 -9.48 15.01 5.52
N CYS A 103 -8.78 14.01 6.02
CA CYS A 103 -8.35 12.86 5.24
C CYS A 103 -9.50 11.94 4.83
N ASP A 104 -10.56 11.88 5.62
CA ASP A 104 -11.75 11.10 5.31
C ASP A 104 -12.64 11.78 4.24
N VAL A 105 -12.54 13.11 4.09
CA VAL A 105 -13.32 13.89 3.11
C VAL A 105 -12.57 14.07 1.78
N ASP A 106 -11.26 14.23 1.81
CA ASP A 106 -10.45 14.52 0.62
C ASP A 106 -9.51 13.35 0.31
N GLU A 107 -9.87 12.57 -0.71
CA GLU A 107 -9.09 11.40 -1.14
C GLU A 107 -7.73 11.80 -1.74
N ASP A 108 -7.61 12.99 -2.30
CA ASP A 108 -6.40 13.48 -2.99
C ASP A 108 -5.45 14.26 -2.06
N TYR A 109 -5.87 14.58 -0.84
CA TYR A 109 -5.14 15.45 0.10
C TYR A 109 -3.69 15.02 0.41
N LEU A 110 -3.31 13.77 0.12
CA LEU A 110 -2.01 13.20 0.50
C LEU A 110 -1.14 12.74 -0.68
N LEU A 111 -1.57 12.94 -1.92
CA LEU A 111 -0.86 12.41 -3.09
C LEU A 111 0.39 13.21 -3.50
N GLU A 112 0.65 14.38 -2.90
CA GLU A 112 1.71 15.30 -3.34
C GLU A 112 3.13 15.01 -2.79
N GLU A 113 3.34 14.09 -1.84
CA GLU A 113 4.63 13.97 -1.14
C GLU A 113 5.34 12.60 -1.19
N THR A 114 5.02 11.68 -2.08
CA THR A 114 5.69 10.38 -2.10
C THR A 114 6.48 10.11 -3.38
N SER A 115 7.69 10.64 -3.44
CA SER A 115 8.72 10.19 -4.37
C SER A 115 10.03 9.99 -3.62
N GLU A 116 10.29 8.76 -3.18
CA GLU A 116 11.64 8.20 -3.00
C GLU A 116 11.53 6.71 -2.66
N SER A 117 11.93 5.87 -3.59
CA SER A 117 12.11 4.43 -3.38
C SER A 117 13.58 4.09 -3.51
N GLN A 118 14.16 3.52 -2.46
CA GLN A 118 15.47 2.89 -2.51
C GLN A 118 15.31 1.44 -2.97
N GLU A 119 16.10 1.07 -3.96
CA GLU A 119 16.23 -0.31 -4.44
C GLU A 119 17.11 -1.09 -3.47
N ASP A 120 16.60 -2.20 -2.97
CA ASP A 120 17.38 -3.16 -2.19
C ASP A 120 17.44 -4.48 -2.97
N GLU A 121 18.63 -4.78 -3.50
CA GLU A 121 18.96 -6.04 -4.17
C GLU A 121 19.27 -7.11 -3.13
N SER A 122 18.51 -8.20 -3.10
CA SER A 122 18.97 -9.40 -2.40
C SER A 122 18.39 -10.70 -2.93
N LEU A 123 19.29 -11.55 -3.20
CA LEU A 123 19.36 -13.01 -3.33
C LEU A 123 18.25 -13.77 -2.57
N ASP A 124 17.34 -14.43 -3.30
CA ASP A 124 16.76 -15.68 -2.85
C ASP A 124 15.99 -16.38 -4.01
N GLY A 125 16.62 -17.41 -4.62
CA GLY A 125 16.06 -18.12 -5.76
C GLY A 125 14.96 -19.14 -5.39
N GLU A 126 15.10 -19.82 -4.26
CA GLU A 126 14.27 -20.97 -3.89
C GLU A 126 12.86 -20.61 -3.39
N ASN A 127 12.69 -19.46 -2.78
CA ASN A 127 11.40 -18.97 -2.27
C ASN A 127 10.51 -18.31 -3.35
N LYS A 128 11.07 -17.99 -4.50
CA LYS A 128 10.37 -17.27 -5.57
C LYS A 128 9.22 -18.10 -6.17
N ASP A 129 9.39 -19.40 -6.29
CA ASP A 129 8.39 -20.27 -6.90
C ASP A 129 7.18 -20.49 -5.98
N ILE A 130 7.42 -20.61 -4.67
CA ILE A 130 6.35 -20.69 -3.67
C ILE A 130 5.51 -19.41 -3.70
N MET A 131 6.16 -18.25 -3.71
CA MET A 131 5.47 -16.96 -3.74
C MET A 131 4.75 -16.72 -5.07
N ASN A 132 5.27 -17.21 -6.20
CA ASN A 132 4.58 -17.17 -7.48
C ASN A 132 3.31 -18.01 -7.46
N THR A 133 3.37 -19.19 -6.84
CA THR A 133 2.20 -20.07 -6.67
C THR A 133 1.15 -19.42 -5.78
N ILE A 134 1.54 -18.84 -4.65
CA ILE A 134 0.62 -18.12 -3.75
C ILE A 134 -0.03 -16.96 -4.49
N ARG A 135 0.74 -16.13 -5.20
CA ARG A 135 0.24 -15.01 -5.98
C ARG A 135 -0.79 -15.42 -7.02
N SER A 136 -0.51 -16.52 -7.76
CA SER A 136 -1.45 -17.05 -8.76
C SER A 136 -2.74 -17.56 -8.12
N ARG A 137 -2.65 -18.24 -6.98
CA ARG A 137 -3.84 -18.73 -6.24
C ARG A 137 -4.70 -17.57 -5.73
N VAL A 138 -4.08 -16.49 -5.23
CA VAL A 138 -4.81 -15.29 -4.82
C VAL A 138 -5.50 -14.65 -6.02
N ALA A 139 -4.82 -14.53 -7.17
CA ALA A 139 -5.41 -13.98 -8.38
C ALA A 139 -6.61 -14.82 -8.88
N ASP A 140 -6.52 -16.15 -8.84
CA ASP A 140 -7.64 -17.04 -9.20
C ASP A 140 -8.82 -16.91 -8.22
N ALA A 141 -8.55 -16.81 -6.92
CA ALA A 141 -9.58 -16.62 -5.90
C ALA A 141 -10.34 -15.29 -6.06
N LEU A 142 -9.64 -14.21 -6.44
CA LEU A 142 -10.25 -12.90 -6.68
C LEU A 142 -11.21 -12.89 -7.87
N VAL A 143 -10.87 -13.60 -8.94
CA VAL A 143 -11.76 -13.74 -10.11
C VAL A 143 -12.99 -14.54 -9.75
N ASN A 144 -12.83 -15.66 -9.02
CA ASN A 144 -13.94 -16.50 -8.59
C ASN A 144 -14.91 -15.73 -7.67
N ALA A 145 -14.39 -14.98 -6.70
CA ALA A 145 -15.20 -14.15 -5.81
C ALA A 145 -15.97 -13.03 -6.53
N ARG A 146 -15.51 -12.58 -7.70
CA ARG A 146 -16.21 -11.62 -8.55
C ARG A 146 -17.31 -12.31 -9.38
N GLY A 147 -17.06 -13.52 -9.85
CA GLY A 147 -18.02 -14.30 -10.65
C GLY A 147 -19.27 -14.70 -9.86
N ASP A 148 -19.17 -14.89 -8.55
CA ASP A 148 -20.29 -15.24 -7.68
C ASP A 148 -21.25 -14.08 -7.36
N LYS A 149 -20.98 -12.86 -7.85
CA LYS A 149 -21.81 -11.65 -7.62
C LYS A 149 -22.55 -11.15 -8.86
N LEU A 150 -22.55 -11.92 -9.94
CA LEU A 150 -23.32 -11.70 -11.16
C LEU A 150 -24.42 -12.75 -11.30
#